data_290aba638f60d3bfa2a228eba45f28dd
#
_entry.id   290aba638f60d3bfa2a228eba45f28dd
#
_cell.length_a   1.000
_cell.length_b   1.000
_cell.length_c   1.000
_cell.angle_alpha   90.00
_cell.angle_beta   90.00
_cell.angle_gamma   90.00
#
_symmetry.space_group_name_H-M   'P 1'
#
loop_
_entity.id
_entity.type
_entity.pdbx_description
1 polymer ?
#
loop_
_entity_poly.entity_id
_entity_poly.type
_entity_poly.pdbx_seq_one_letter_code
_entity_poly.pdbx_strand_id
1 'polypeptide(L)'
;MSRHAPTHWIQHTAGPDTGTYSGPNDWYSIWFPPAWKLEIAEGTVGLTAPDGGGLLSLSCFWRETPQAGEIEKMLDLDRLFPCRKNVQEIKSAATAATCVGYQGQALIGGDTPWWRRIFKKKQWRHWRIWCLRQNSVSVLALYLQSGPLDHEAETVAGMIVNSIEFNESPACPPDIFAQRVIELARSKFPLLECESSSEFQIRLGESKVNLLNFYRSYVSSPQEFDSIVLPALATVVQVQGWGKSQTEPELEAVRERIMPMLYPEEVWHERFPNFVGMPWVGGLVVLYVIDESKAYWYIRDDLIETWNLSPDELHQIAIENLNRYFEDQPMEFTVAGPEEGPRLLVPARQDAYNTSRLLSESFHEKLRGVLGGEFAVGTPSRDFFVAISLDSLETVEHVRKKVEDDFQNMDHPLSARMLLVTHDGVAEYVPGE
;
A
#
# COMPACT_ATOMS: atom_id res chain seq x y z
N MET A 1 2.58 4.29 -24.22
CA MET A 1 1.19 4.75 -23.99
C MET A 1 1.16 5.51 -22.68
N SER A 2 0.49 6.66 -22.62
CA SER A 2 0.25 7.37 -21.36
C SER A 2 -0.79 6.58 -20.55
N ARG A 3 -0.48 6.24 -19.29
CA ARG A 3 -1.38 5.48 -18.43
C ARG A 3 -1.98 6.38 -17.37
N HIS A 4 -3.27 6.24 -17.15
CA HIS A 4 -3.98 6.92 -16.08
C HIS A 4 -3.70 6.18 -14.77
N ALA A 5 -3.44 6.89 -13.68
CA ALA A 5 -3.19 6.25 -12.37
C ALA A 5 -4.48 5.59 -11.86
N PRO A 6 -4.48 4.29 -11.55
CA PRO A 6 -5.64 3.62 -10.97
C PRO A 6 -5.91 4.08 -9.53
N THR A 7 -7.16 4.14 -9.14
CA THR A 7 -7.60 4.59 -7.80
C THR A 7 -7.17 3.71 -6.63
N HIS A 8 -6.85 2.45 -6.90
CA HIS A 8 -6.45 1.48 -5.86
C HIS A 8 -4.94 1.51 -5.54
N TRP A 9 -4.17 2.34 -6.23
CA TRP A 9 -2.76 2.52 -5.91
C TRP A 9 -2.62 3.45 -4.72
N ILE A 10 -2.00 2.98 -3.68
CA ILE A 10 -1.64 3.64 -2.42
C ILE A 10 -2.56 4.80 -2.01
N GLN A 11 -3.26 4.62 -0.91
CA GLN A 11 -4.21 5.59 -0.37
C GLN A 11 -3.58 6.96 -0.17
N HIS A 12 -4.27 7.98 -0.64
CA HIS A 12 -3.88 9.36 -0.51
C HIS A 12 -4.46 9.94 0.78
N THR A 13 -3.61 10.54 1.57
CA THR A 13 -4.03 11.36 2.70
C THR A 13 -4.56 12.70 2.19
N ALA A 14 -5.84 12.74 1.84
CA ALA A 14 -6.55 14.00 1.84
C ALA A 14 -6.91 14.31 3.30
N GLY A 15 -6.21 15.25 3.91
CA GLY A 15 -6.71 15.88 5.14
C GLY A 15 -7.80 16.87 4.75
N PRO A 16 -9.10 16.61 4.94
CA PRO A 16 -10.16 17.56 4.55
C PRO A 16 -10.05 18.89 5.26
N ASP A 17 -9.36 18.92 6.38
CA ASP A 17 -9.18 20.14 7.20
C ASP A 17 -7.90 20.93 6.88
N THR A 18 -6.99 20.37 6.04
CA THR A 18 -5.69 21.01 5.76
C THR A 18 -5.64 21.79 4.46
N GLY A 19 -6.60 21.61 3.56
CA GLY A 19 -6.61 22.25 2.24
C GLY A 19 -5.47 21.81 1.32
N THR A 20 -4.89 20.62 1.58
CA THR A 20 -3.84 20.01 0.76
C THR A 20 -4.25 18.62 0.29
N TYR A 21 -3.76 18.22 -0.87
CA TYR A 21 -3.95 16.88 -1.42
C TYR A 21 -2.67 16.41 -2.09
N SER A 22 -2.25 15.18 -1.81
CA SER A 22 -1.18 14.50 -2.53
C SER A 22 -1.76 13.57 -3.59
N GLY A 23 -1.26 13.66 -4.79
CA GLY A 23 -1.67 12.84 -5.93
C GLY A 23 -1.19 11.39 -5.82
N PRO A 24 -1.55 10.51 -6.78
CA PRO A 24 -1.17 9.11 -6.78
C PRO A 24 0.34 8.92 -6.65
N ASN A 25 0.78 7.98 -5.79
CA ASN A 25 2.20 7.70 -5.54
C ASN A 25 3.03 8.94 -5.20
N ASP A 26 2.41 9.92 -4.59
CA ASP A 26 3.02 11.21 -4.26
C ASP A 26 3.66 11.93 -5.46
N TRP A 27 3.08 11.74 -6.67
CA TRP A 27 3.61 12.33 -7.89
C TRP A 27 3.53 13.84 -7.93
N TYR A 28 2.50 14.41 -7.29
CA TYR A 28 2.31 15.86 -7.14
C TYR A 28 1.49 16.17 -5.89
N SER A 29 1.59 17.38 -5.40
CA SER A 29 0.71 17.93 -4.38
C SER A 29 0.04 19.19 -4.89
N ILE A 30 -1.13 19.51 -4.29
CA ILE A 30 -1.86 20.76 -4.51
C ILE A 30 -2.31 21.35 -3.18
N TRP A 31 -2.46 22.66 -3.18
CA TRP A 31 -3.19 23.37 -2.15
C TRP A 31 -4.55 23.85 -2.70
N PHE A 32 -5.60 23.78 -1.89
CA PHE A 32 -6.94 24.30 -2.22
C PHE A 32 -7.62 24.89 -0.99
N PRO A 33 -8.50 25.92 -1.18
CA PRO A 33 -9.22 26.51 -0.07
C PRO A 33 -10.19 25.51 0.59
N PRO A 34 -10.33 25.52 1.94
CA PRO A 34 -11.23 24.61 2.66
C PRO A 34 -12.71 24.68 2.23
N ALA A 35 -13.12 25.79 1.61
CA ALA A 35 -14.46 25.94 1.08
C ALA A 35 -14.72 25.12 -0.21
N TRP A 36 -13.66 24.62 -0.88
CA TRP A 36 -13.79 23.77 -2.04
C TRP A 36 -13.92 22.32 -1.61
N LYS A 37 -14.90 21.61 -2.17
CA LYS A 37 -15.17 20.21 -1.82
C LYS A 37 -14.34 19.29 -2.70
N LEU A 38 -13.48 18.48 -2.05
CA LEU A 38 -12.67 17.45 -2.71
C LEU A 38 -13.48 16.16 -2.87
N GLU A 39 -13.45 15.58 -4.06
CA GLU A 39 -13.99 14.25 -4.38
C GLU A 39 -12.98 13.50 -5.25
N ILE A 40 -12.78 12.21 -4.98
CA ILE A 40 -11.86 11.35 -5.74
C ILE A 40 -12.67 10.25 -6.40
N ALA A 41 -12.56 10.11 -7.71
CA ALA A 41 -13.23 9.08 -8.47
C ALA A 41 -12.35 8.59 -9.63
N GLU A 42 -12.15 7.27 -9.73
CA GLU A 42 -11.45 6.60 -10.85
C GLU A 42 -10.12 7.27 -11.27
N GLY A 43 -9.29 7.67 -10.31
CA GLY A 43 -7.98 8.31 -10.56
C GLY A 43 -8.04 9.78 -10.99
N THR A 44 -9.24 10.37 -10.92
CA THR A 44 -9.46 11.79 -11.16
C THR A 44 -9.85 12.47 -9.86
N VAL A 45 -9.26 13.62 -9.60
CA VAL A 45 -9.60 14.47 -8.46
C VAL A 45 -10.54 15.57 -8.92
N GLY A 46 -11.69 15.66 -8.29
CA GLY A 46 -12.67 16.73 -8.50
C GLY A 46 -12.65 17.72 -7.33
N LEU A 47 -12.55 19.00 -7.62
CA LEU A 47 -12.67 20.10 -6.67
C LEU A 47 -13.85 20.97 -7.07
N THR A 48 -14.94 20.93 -6.30
CA THR A 48 -16.15 21.71 -6.56
C THR A 48 -16.07 23.02 -5.80
N ALA A 49 -16.28 24.13 -6.51
CA ALA A 49 -16.35 25.46 -5.93
C ALA A 49 -17.54 25.59 -4.94
N PRO A 50 -17.45 26.48 -3.93
CA PRO A 50 -18.60 26.84 -3.11
C PRO A 50 -19.81 27.18 -4.01
N ASP A 51 -21.01 26.82 -3.57
CA ASP A 51 -22.27 27.05 -4.30
C ASP A 51 -22.44 26.28 -5.62
N GLY A 52 -21.52 25.32 -5.94
CA GLY A 52 -21.60 24.48 -7.12
C GLY A 52 -21.35 25.20 -8.45
N GLY A 53 -20.79 26.43 -8.40
CA GLY A 53 -20.56 27.28 -9.59
C GLY A 53 -19.56 26.74 -10.59
N GLY A 54 -18.58 25.95 -10.14
CA GLY A 54 -17.54 25.41 -10.99
C GLY A 54 -16.95 24.10 -10.47
N LEU A 55 -16.40 23.29 -11.37
CA LEU A 55 -15.71 22.03 -11.09
C LEU A 55 -14.32 22.06 -11.71
N LEU A 56 -13.29 21.91 -10.90
CA LEU A 56 -11.92 21.68 -11.34
C LEU A 56 -11.62 20.18 -11.23
N SER A 57 -11.31 19.54 -12.35
CA SER A 57 -10.92 18.12 -12.41
C SER A 57 -9.44 18.00 -12.71
N LEU A 58 -8.72 17.19 -11.95
CA LEU A 58 -7.30 16.90 -12.13
C LEU A 58 -7.11 15.43 -12.47
N SER A 59 -6.43 15.14 -13.56
CA SER A 59 -6.03 13.80 -13.96
C SER A 59 -4.52 13.78 -14.14
N CYS A 60 -3.85 12.74 -13.62
CA CYS A 60 -2.40 12.62 -13.76
C CYS A 60 -2.02 11.40 -14.59
N PHE A 61 -0.87 11.51 -15.25
CA PHE A 61 -0.34 10.51 -16.16
C PHE A 61 1.15 10.35 -15.91
N TRP A 62 1.64 9.13 -15.96
CA TRP A 62 3.07 8.84 -15.89
C TRP A 62 3.57 8.31 -17.25
N ARG A 63 4.79 8.70 -17.63
CA ARG A 63 5.44 8.21 -18.84
C ARG A 63 6.95 8.19 -18.65
N GLU A 64 7.55 7.03 -18.91
CA GLU A 64 9.00 6.81 -18.71
C GLU A 64 9.87 7.78 -19.54
N THR A 65 9.56 7.91 -20.82
CA THR A 65 10.27 8.83 -21.71
C THR A 65 9.30 9.81 -22.33
N PRO A 66 9.30 11.05 -21.86
CA PRO A 66 8.47 12.10 -22.43
C PRO A 66 8.88 12.43 -23.87
N GLN A 67 7.89 12.49 -24.75
CA GLN A 67 8.12 12.88 -26.16
C GLN A 67 7.89 14.37 -26.39
N ALA A 68 8.66 14.95 -27.30
CA ALA A 68 8.41 16.32 -27.75
C ALA A 68 7.01 16.43 -28.39
N GLY A 69 6.30 17.53 -28.14
CA GLY A 69 4.94 17.76 -28.66
C GLY A 69 3.84 16.93 -28.00
N GLU A 70 4.11 16.29 -26.87
CA GLU A 70 3.14 15.44 -26.19
C GLU A 70 2.08 16.24 -25.42
N ILE A 71 2.47 17.37 -24.83
CA ILE A 71 1.53 18.29 -24.16
C ILE A 71 0.48 18.77 -25.14
N GLU A 72 0.89 19.15 -26.35
CA GLU A 72 0.00 19.59 -27.41
C GLU A 72 -0.96 18.47 -27.84
N LYS A 73 -0.51 17.23 -27.86
CA LYS A 73 -1.38 16.07 -28.15
C LYS A 73 -2.37 15.76 -27.01
N MET A 74 -1.97 15.98 -25.76
CA MET A 74 -2.87 15.85 -24.60
C MET A 74 -3.93 16.95 -24.60
N LEU A 75 -3.57 18.14 -25.07
CA LEU A 75 -4.45 19.31 -25.25
C LEU A 75 -5.07 19.38 -26.65
N ASP A 76 -5.39 18.24 -27.27
CA ASP A 76 -6.15 18.21 -28.53
C ASP A 76 -7.54 18.83 -28.34
N LEU A 77 -7.61 20.15 -28.49
CA LEU A 77 -8.82 20.94 -28.29
C LEU A 77 -9.94 20.59 -29.31
N ASP A 78 -9.59 20.09 -30.50
CA ASP A 78 -10.56 19.65 -31.50
C ASP A 78 -11.32 18.42 -31.00
N ARG A 79 -10.63 17.52 -30.34
CA ARG A 79 -11.20 16.32 -29.73
C ARG A 79 -11.94 16.62 -28.42
N LEU A 80 -11.33 17.44 -27.55
CA LEU A 80 -11.89 17.75 -26.22
C LEU A 80 -13.11 18.67 -26.32
N PHE A 81 -13.06 19.65 -27.18
CA PHE A 81 -14.09 20.69 -27.36
C PHE A 81 -14.41 20.92 -28.83
N PRO A 82 -15.09 19.98 -29.51
CA PRO A 82 -15.36 20.06 -30.96
C PRO A 82 -16.22 21.28 -31.35
N CYS A 83 -17.03 21.79 -30.43
CA CYS A 83 -17.88 22.97 -30.65
C CYS A 83 -17.45 24.11 -29.74
N ARG A 84 -16.26 24.65 -29.96
CA ARG A 84 -15.68 25.72 -29.14
C ARG A 84 -15.69 27.09 -29.84
N LYS A 85 -15.63 28.15 -29.03
CA LYS A 85 -15.44 29.54 -29.50
C LYS A 85 -14.65 30.34 -28.47
N ASN A 86 -14.15 31.50 -28.88
CA ASN A 86 -13.43 32.45 -28.03
C ASN A 86 -12.21 31.79 -27.31
N VAL A 87 -11.49 30.94 -28.04
CA VAL A 87 -10.32 30.25 -27.49
C VAL A 87 -9.15 31.24 -27.34
N GLN A 88 -8.57 31.26 -26.16
CA GLN A 88 -7.39 32.08 -25.84
C GLN A 88 -6.39 31.22 -25.06
N GLU A 89 -5.11 31.46 -25.29
CA GLU A 89 -4.03 30.88 -24.49
C GLU A 89 -3.95 31.53 -23.12
N ILE A 90 -3.74 30.74 -22.08
CA ILE A 90 -3.54 31.21 -20.70
C ILE A 90 -2.04 31.22 -20.41
N LYS A 91 -1.51 32.37 -20.03
CA LYS A 91 -0.16 32.46 -19.47
C LYS A 91 -0.20 31.96 -18.03
N SER A 92 0.43 30.83 -17.75
CA SER A 92 0.54 30.29 -16.39
C SER A 92 1.77 30.86 -15.69
N ALA A 93 1.62 31.06 -14.37
CA ALA A 93 2.71 31.48 -13.48
C ALA A 93 3.47 30.29 -12.86
N ALA A 94 3.18 29.06 -13.25
CA ALA A 94 3.89 27.89 -12.74
C ALA A 94 5.36 27.94 -13.14
N THR A 95 6.25 28.08 -12.16
CA THR A 95 7.68 28.34 -12.35
C THR A 95 8.53 27.09 -12.49
N ALA A 96 8.06 25.94 -12.00
CA ALA A 96 8.86 24.69 -11.91
C ALA A 96 8.51 23.64 -12.98
N ALA A 97 7.43 23.83 -13.75
CA ALA A 97 6.96 22.85 -14.72
C ALA A 97 6.67 23.50 -16.09
N THR A 98 6.82 22.73 -17.17
CA THR A 98 6.29 23.15 -18.47
C THR A 98 4.77 23.20 -18.38
N CYS A 99 4.16 24.35 -18.56
CA CYS A 99 2.72 24.53 -18.49
C CYS A 99 2.19 25.18 -19.78
N VAL A 100 1.17 24.56 -20.36
CA VAL A 100 0.40 25.11 -21.48
C VAL A 100 -1.07 25.12 -21.09
N GLY A 101 -1.76 26.22 -21.31
CA GLY A 101 -3.16 26.36 -20.95
C GLY A 101 -3.97 27.12 -21.98
N TYR A 102 -5.26 26.81 -22.04
CA TYR A 102 -6.23 27.47 -22.89
C TYR A 102 -7.55 27.69 -22.16
N GLN A 103 -8.27 28.72 -22.56
CA GLN A 103 -9.62 28.99 -22.07
C GLN A 103 -10.58 29.27 -23.22
N GLY A 104 -11.87 29.10 -22.99
CA GLY A 104 -12.87 29.39 -24.00
C GLY A 104 -14.28 29.01 -23.57
N GLN A 105 -15.16 28.92 -24.54
CA GLN A 105 -16.53 28.48 -24.35
C GLN A 105 -16.80 27.28 -25.27
N ALA A 106 -17.53 26.29 -24.77
CA ALA A 106 -17.93 25.13 -25.56
C ALA A 106 -19.39 24.73 -25.29
N LEU A 107 -19.99 24.12 -26.28
CA LEU A 107 -21.29 23.43 -26.13
C LEU A 107 -20.98 22.04 -25.61
N ILE A 108 -21.08 21.85 -24.32
CA ILE A 108 -20.93 20.53 -23.70
C ILE A 108 -22.31 19.93 -23.59
N GLY A 109 -22.62 18.97 -24.49
CA GLY A 109 -23.83 18.16 -24.43
C GLY A 109 -23.55 16.87 -23.68
N GLY A 110 -24.31 16.56 -22.62
CA GLY A 110 -24.32 15.20 -22.07
C GLY A 110 -24.86 14.20 -23.10
N ASP A 111 -24.61 12.90 -22.87
CA ASP A 111 -25.13 11.75 -23.66
C ASP A 111 -26.66 11.69 -23.65
N THR A 112 -27.27 12.65 -24.31
CA THR A 112 -28.71 12.70 -24.47
C THR A 112 -29.07 12.22 -25.87
N PRO A 113 -30.04 11.29 -26.02
CA PRO A 113 -30.51 10.83 -27.30
C PRO A 113 -30.84 12.01 -28.22
N TRP A 114 -30.51 11.90 -29.51
CA TRP A 114 -30.61 12.95 -30.51
C TRP A 114 -31.98 13.70 -30.53
N TRP A 115 -33.09 13.02 -30.25
CA TRP A 115 -34.43 13.60 -30.20
C TRP A 115 -34.67 14.52 -28.99
N ARG A 116 -33.95 14.35 -27.86
CA ARG A 116 -33.96 15.27 -26.72
C ARG A 116 -33.08 16.51 -26.94
N ARG A 117 -32.14 16.46 -27.89
CA ARG A 117 -31.28 17.62 -28.27
C ARG A 117 -32.08 18.72 -28.95
N ILE A 118 -33.21 18.39 -29.59
CA ILE A 118 -34.04 19.37 -30.35
C ILE A 118 -34.75 20.36 -29.42
N PHE A 119 -35.00 19.97 -28.17
CA PHE A 119 -35.81 20.77 -27.24
C PHE A 119 -34.99 21.40 -26.09
N LYS A 120 -33.70 21.08 -25.91
CA LYS A 120 -32.86 21.75 -24.90
C LYS A 120 -32.13 22.92 -25.54
N LYS A 121 -32.27 24.11 -24.93
CA LYS A 121 -31.42 25.27 -25.26
C LYS A 121 -29.96 24.82 -25.07
N LYS A 122 -29.17 24.97 -26.15
CA LYS A 122 -27.70 24.73 -26.11
C LYS A 122 -27.12 25.69 -25.11
N GLN A 123 -26.62 25.16 -24.00
CA GLN A 123 -25.95 25.97 -22.99
C GLN A 123 -24.46 25.99 -23.28
N TRP A 124 -23.89 27.18 -23.39
CA TRP A 124 -22.49 27.40 -23.46
C TRP A 124 -21.91 27.28 -22.04
N ARG A 125 -20.85 26.51 -21.90
CA ARG A 125 -20.07 26.41 -20.64
C ARG A 125 -18.75 27.10 -20.85
N HIS A 126 -18.29 27.79 -19.81
CA HIS A 126 -16.93 28.28 -19.75
C HIS A 126 -15.99 27.15 -19.35
N TRP A 127 -14.85 27.07 -19.97
CA TRP A 127 -13.84 26.11 -19.65
C TRP A 127 -12.46 26.74 -19.64
N ARG A 128 -11.60 26.21 -18.73
CA ARG A 128 -10.14 26.39 -18.74
C ARG A 128 -9.49 25.02 -18.66
N ILE A 129 -8.43 24.84 -19.42
CA ILE A 129 -7.67 23.59 -19.41
C ILE A 129 -6.19 23.93 -19.34
N TRP A 130 -5.47 23.20 -18.50
CA TRP A 130 -4.03 23.29 -18.36
C TRP A 130 -3.42 21.90 -18.45
N CYS A 131 -2.27 21.80 -19.05
CA CYS A 131 -1.41 20.64 -18.95
C CYS A 131 -0.08 21.09 -18.36
N LEU A 132 0.24 20.57 -17.19
CA LEU A 132 1.50 20.81 -16.50
C LEU A 132 2.32 19.54 -16.57
N ARG A 133 3.64 19.68 -16.68
CA ARG A 133 4.54 18.54 -16.75
C ARG A 133 5.88 18.83 -16.12
N GLN A 134 6.34 17.86 -15.35
CA GLN A 134 7.70 17.78 -14.84
C GLN A 134 8.20 16.35 -14.91
N ASN A 135 9.35 16.12 -15.52
CA ASN A 135 9.93 14.80 -15.71
C ASN A 135 8.91 13.81 -16.36
N SER A 136 8.67 12.69 -15.70
CA SER A 136 7.77 11.61 -16.16
C SER A 136 6.29 11.86 -15.86
N VAL A 137 5.95 12.87 -15.06
CA VAL A 137 4.59 13.13 -14.61
C VAL A 137 3.97 14.30 -15.39
N SER A 138 2.73 14.10 -15.84
CA SER A 138 1.90 15.16 -16.43
C SER A 138 0.58 15.24 -15.68
N VAL A 139 0.13 16.44 -15.38
CA VAL A 139 -1.18 16.73 -14.78
C VAL A 139 -2.01 17.51 -15.77
N LEU A 140 -3.17 16.97 -16.11
CA LEU A 140 -4.20 17.64 -16.89
C LEU A 140 -5.25 18.20 -15.95
N ALA A 141 -5.39 19.51 -15.89
CA ALA A 141 -6.37 20.22 -15.11
C ALA A 141 -7.47 20.80 -16.01
N LEU A 142 -8.72 20.48 -15.73
CA LEU A 142 -9.87 20.98 -16.47
C LEU A 142 -10.86 21.65 -15.53
N TYR A 143 -11.05 22.95 -15.67
CA TYR A 143 -12.10 23.71 -14.99
C TYR A 143 -13.30 23.90 -15.91
N LEU A 144 -14.48 23.54 -15.42
CA LEU A 144 -15.75 23.69 -16.12
C LEU A 144 -16.74 24.50 -15.27
N GLN A 145 -17.35 25.50 -15.87
CA GLN A 145 -18.39 26.29 -15.23
C GLN A 145 -19.66 26.34 -16.09
N SER A 146 -20.81 26.11 -15.44
CA SER A 146 -22.12 26.20 -16.04
C SER A 146 -22.84 27.47 -15.56
N GLY A 147 -23.45 28.23 -16.44
CA GLY A 147 -24.16 29.47 -16.10
C GLY A 147 -23.31 30.74 -16.26
N PRO A 148 -23.66 31.83 -15.55
CA PRO A 148 -22.87 33.05 -15.58
C PRO A 148 -21.43 32.81 -15.12
N LEU A 149 -20.50 33.54 -15.70
CA LEU A 149 -19.09 33.41 -15.32
C LEU A 149 -18.87 33.95 -13.90
N ASP A 150 -18.40 33.08 -13.02
CA ASP A 150 -17.93 33.45 -11.69
C ASP A 150 -16.41 33.64 -11.76
N HIS A 151 -16.00 34.90 -11.78
CA HIS A 151 -14.61 35.26 -11.88
C HIS A 151 -13.79 34.92 -10.62
N GLU A 152 -14.45 34.84 -9.45
CA GLU A 152 -13.78 34.47 -8.21
C GLU A 152 -13.43 32.98 -8.22
N ALA A 153 -14.41 32.09 -8.49
CA ALA A 153 -14.17 30.66 -8.61
C ALA A 153 -13.16 30.32 -9.72
N GLU A 154 -13.26 31.03 -10.86
CA GLU A 154 -12.30 30.90 -11.97
C GLU A 154 -10.86 31.29 -11.56
N THR A 155 -10.71 32.36 -10.79
CA THR A 155 -9.39 32.82 -10.27
C THR A 155 -8.83 31.81 -9.28
N VAL A 156 -9.66 31.33 -8.35
CA VAL A 156 -9.26 30.32 -7.36
C VAL A 156 -8.86 29.00 -8.04
N ALA A 157 -9.59 28.55 -9.07
CA ALA A 157 -9.18 27.37 -9.86
C ALA A 157 -7.80 27.56 -10.47
N GLY A 158 -7.49 28.73 -11.00
CA GLY A 158 -6.15 29.08 -11.48
C GLY A 158 -5.08 29.06 -10.37
N MET A 159 -5.42 29.52 -9.17
CA MET A 159 -4.49 29.48 -8.01
C MET A 159 -4.22 28.04 -7.58
N ILE A 160 -5.25 27.17 -7.55
CA ILE A 160 -5.09 25.74 -7.25
C ILE A 160 -4.14 25.09 -8.27
N VAL A 161 -4.35 25.33 -9.57
CA VAL A 161 -3.48 24.79 -10.63
C VAL A 161 -2.03 25.31 -10.49
N ASN A 162 -1.86 26.58 -10.15
CA ASN A 162 -0.53 27.16 -9.94
C ASN A 162 0.16 26.67 -8.66
N SER A 163 -0.58 26.08 -7.71
CA SER A 163 -0.02 25.47 -6.50
C SER A 163 0.45 24.03 -6.71
N ILE A 164 0.35 23.49 -7.93
CA ILE A 164 0.81 22.12 -8.22
C ILE A 164 2.34 22.08 -8.06
N GLU A 165 2.77 21.27 -7.11
CA GLU A 165 4.17 20.94 -6.88
C GLU A 165 4.41 19.49 -7.24
N PHE A 166 5.37 19.22 -8.12
CA PHE A 166 5.71 17.86 -8.54
C PHE A 166 6.79 17.27 -7.64
N ASN A 167 6.71 15.97 -7.40
CA ASN A 167 7.80 15.23 -6.77
C ASN A 167 9.02 15.23 -7.71
N GLU A 168 10.20 15.51 -7.17
CA GLU A 168 11.45 15.53 -7.94
C GLU A 168 11.86 14.13 -8.44
N SER A 169 11.52 13.09 -7.66
CA SER A 169 11.84 11.69 -7.94
C SER A 169 10.58 10.83 -7.91
N PRO A 170 9.68 10.98 -8.87
CA PRO A 170 8.40 10.26 -8.85
C PRO A 170 8.61 8.75 -9.07
N ALA A 171 7.98 7.93 -8.22
CA ALA A 171 7.96 6.48 -8.39
C ALA A 171 7.24 6.09 -9.69
N CYS A 172 7.75 5.09 -10.41
CA CYS A 172 7.05 4.59 -11.60
C CYS A 172 5.80 3.75 -11.19
N PRO A 173 4.84 3.57 -12.13
CA PRO A 173 3.68 2.70 -11.90
C PRO A 173 4.05 1.23 -11.62
N PRO A 174 3.19 0.43 -10.96
CA PRO A 174 3.48 -0.94 -10.58
C PRO A 174 3.89 -1.86 -11.72
N ASP A 175 3.24 -1.73 -12.88
CA ASP A 175 3.57 -2.55 -14.06
C ASP A 175 4.94 -2.20 -14.65
N ILE A 176 5.33 -0.95 -14.62
CA ILE A 176 6.68 -0.51 -15.02
C ILE A 176 7.70 -0.94 -13.97
N PHE A 177 7.34 -0.85 -12.67
CA PHE A 177 8.18 -1.37 -11.59
C PHE A 177 8.44 -2.88 -11.78
N ALA A 178 7.40 -3.68 -12.02
CA ALA A 178 7.53 -5.10 -12.26
C ALA A 178 8.42 -5.40 -13.50
N GLN A 179 8.26 -4.63 -14.57
CA GLN A 179 9.11 -4.75 -15.75
C GLN A 179 10.58 -4.42 -15.44
N ARG A 180 10.85 -3.37 -14.69
CA ARG A 180 12.21 -3.01 -14.25
C ARG A 180 12.83 -4.10 -13.36
N VAL A 181 12.03 -4.72 -12.47
CA VAL A 181 12.48 -5.87 -11.67
C VAL A 181 12.88 -7.04 -12.57
N ILE A 182 12.09 -7.36 -13.59
CA ILE A 182 12.40 -8.42 -14.58
C ILE A 182 13.68 -8.07 -15.37
N GLU A 183 13.84 -6.84 -15.80
CA GLU A 183 15.03 -6.39 -16.52
C GLU A 183 16.29 -6.47 -15.64
N LEU A 184 16.19 -6.05 -14.37
CA LEU A 184 17.26 -6.20 -13.39
C LEU A 184 17.60 -7.69 -13.16
N ALA A 185 16.59 -8.55 -12.98
CA ALA A 185 16.78 -9.98 -12.81
C ALA A 185 17.49 -10.61 -14.02
N ARG A 186 17.07 -10.31 -15.24
CA ARG A 186 17.72 -10.78 -16.47
C ARG A 186 19.16 -10.28 -16.62
N SER A 187 19.41 -9.04 -16.25
CA SER A 187 20.74 -8.43 -16.28
C SER A 187 21.72 -9.09 -15.30
N LYS A 188 21.27 -9.36 -14.08
CA LYS A 188 22.10 -9.90 -12.99
C LYS A 188 22.15 -11.42 -12.98
N PHE A 189 21.09 -12.07 -13.45
CA PHE A 189 20.91 -13.53 -13.44
C PHE A 189 20.45 -14.03 -14.82
N PRO A 190 21.33 -14.04 -15.85
CA PRO A 190 20.94 -14.29 -17.25
C PRO A 190 20.30 -15.68 -17.51
N LEU A 191 20.53 -16.65 -16.62
CA LEU A 191 19.99 -17.99 -16.73
C LEU A 191 18.61 -18.14 -16.05
N LEU A 192 18.12 -17.10 -15.40
CA LEU A 192 16.85 -17.09 -14.71
C LEU A 192 15.72 -16.72 -15.67
N GLU A 193 14.76 -17.63 -15.86
CA GLU A 193 13.54 -17.32 -16.60
C GLU A 193 12.65 -16.37 -15.79
N CYS A 194 12.33 -15.22 -16.38
CA CYS A 194 11.56 -14.16 -15.71
C CYS A 194 10.37 -13.75 -16.56
N GLU A 195 9.17 -13.80 -15.98
CA GLU A 195 7.91 -13.41 -16.62
C GLU A 195 7.01 -12.62 -15.67
N SER A 196 6.25 -11.68 -16.22
CA SER A 196 5.18 -10.99 -15.48
C SER A 196 3.95 -11.90 -15.38
N SER A 197 3.41 -12.05 -14.19
CA SER A 197 2.17 -12.78 -13.92
C SER A 197 0.98 -11.86 -13.73
N SER A 198 1.19 -10.78 -12.98
CA SER A 198 0.20 -9.74 -12.73
C SER A 198 0.88 -8.43 -12.34
N GLU A 199 0.12 -7.39 -11.99
CA GLU A 199 0.62 -6.07 -11.64
C GLU A 199 1.68 -6.09 -10.52
N PHE A 200 1.46 -6.93 -9.48
CA PHE A 200 2.38 -7.07 -8.34
C PHE A 200 2.96 -8.48 -8.21
N GLN A 201 2.95 -9.29 -9.26
CA GLN A 201 3.47 -10.64 -9.20
C GLN A 201 4.30 -10.97 -10.44
N ILE A 202 5.50 -11.46 -10.21
CA ILE A 202 6.39 -11.99 -11.25
C ILE A 202 6.68 -13.46 -11.00
N ARG A 203 6.98 -14.19 -12.06
CA ARG A 203 7.54 -15.54 -11.98
C ARG A 203 9.04 -15.45 -12.27
N LEU A 204 9.83 -16.00 -11.36
CA LEU A 204 11.28 -16.12 -11.47
C LEU A 204 11.61 -17.61 -11.43
N GLY A 205 11.89 -18.23 -12.58
CA GLY A 205 12.00 -19.67 -12.71
C GLY A 205 10.73 -20.37 -12.23
N GLU A 206 10.80 -21.18 -11.19
CA GLU A 206 9.67 -21.91 -10.60
C GLU A 206 8.96 -21.10 -9.48
N SER A 207 9.56 -20.05 -8.98
CA SER A 207 9.06 -19.27 -7.86
C SER A 207 8.13 -18.13 -8.31
N LYS A 208 7.04 -17.91 -7.56
CA LYS A 208 6.19 -16.72 -7.68
C LYS A 208 6.61 -15.72 -6.63
N VAL A 209 6.95 -14.51 -7.04
CA VAL A 209 7.38 -13.43 -6.16
C VAL A 209 6.33 -12.33 -6.14
N ASN A 210 5.83 -11.99 -4.95
CA ASN A 210 4.95 -10.85 -4.75
C ASN A 210 5.79 -9.58 -4.61
N LEU A 211 5.51 -8.59 -5.43
CA LEU A 211 6.27 -7.34 -5.50
C LEU A 211 5.66 -6.21 -4.65
N LEU A 212 4.50 -6.40 -4.02
CA LEU A 212 3.77 -5.31 -3.37
C LEU A 212 4.59 -4.62 -2.28
N ASN A 213 5.23 -5.38 -1.40
CA ASN A 213 6.05 -4.81 -0.31
C ASN A 213 7.30 -4.09 -0.86
N PHE A 214 7.93 -4.65 -1.90
CA PHE A 214 9.05 -3.99 -2.57
C PHE A 214 8.61 -2.69 -3.24
N TYR A 215 7.44 -2.70 -3.85
CA TYR A 215 6.86 -1.51 -4.47
C TYR A 215 6.55 -0.42 -3.44
N ARG A 216 6.02 -0.77 -2.28
CA ARG A 216 5.79 0.19 -1.18
C ARG A 216 7.08 0.84 -0.69
N SER A 217 8.11 0.03 -0.46
CA SER A 217 9.44 0.56 -0.11
C SER A 217 10.01 1.44 -1.21
N TYR A 218 9.83 1.04 -2.48
CA TYR A 218 10.26 1.82 -3.64
C TYR A 218 9.52 3.16 -3.77
N VAL A 219 8.22 3.21 -3.52
CA VAL A 219 7.45 4.47 -3.54
C VAL A 219 7.98 5.47 -2.51
N SER A 220 8.40 4.97 -1.35
CA SER A 220 8.99 5.81 -0.29
C SER A 220 10.42 6.28 -0.61
N SER A 221 11.17 5.51 -1.42
CA SER A 221 12.58 5.81 -1.79
C SER A 221 12.88 5.36 -3.21
N PRO A 222 12.37 6.06 -4.25
CA PRO A 222 12.48 5.61 -5.65
C PRO A 222 13.92 5.50 -6.17
N GLN A 223 14.86 6.27 -5.60
CA GLN A 223 16.28 6.24 -5.92
C GLN A 223 16.99 4.98 -5.43
N GLU A 224 16.39 4.22 -4.50
CA GLU A 224 16.96 3.02 -3.90
C GLU A 224 16.46 1.71 -4.56
N PHE A 225 15.96 1.77 -5.79
CA PHE A 225 15.37 0.63 -6.50
C PHE A 225 16.24 -0.62 -6.45
N ASP A 226 17.53 -0.52 -6.80
CA ASP A 226 18.44 -1.66 -6.83
C ASP A 226 18.68 -2.24 -5.44
N SER A 227 18.84 -1.39 -4.42
CA SER A 227 19.06 -1.82 -3.04
C SER A 227 17.84 -2.47 -2.40
N ILE A 228 16.64 -2.11 -2.86
CA ILE A 228 15.38 -2.71 -2.42
C ILE A 228 15.18 -4.08 -3.08
N VAL A 229 15.45 -4.21 -4.38
CA VAL A 229 15.04 -5.36 -5.18
C VAL A 229 16.13 -6.45 -5.27
N LEU A 230 17.40 -6.05 -5.43
CA LEU A 230 18.49 -6.99 -5.73
C LEU A 230 18.70 -8.08 -4.65
N PRO A 231 18.63 -7.78 -3.33
CA PRO A 231 18.79 -8.81 -2.31
C PRO A 231 17.72 -9.91 -2.38
N ALA A 232 16.46 -9.52 -2.67
CA ALA A 232 15.38 -10.50 -2.82
C ALA A 232 15.55 -11.37 -4.06
N LEU A 233 15.97 -10.79 -5.19
CA LEU A 233 16.31 -11.55 -6.39
C LEU A 233 17.45 -12.55 -6.15
N ALA A 234 18.49 -12.11 -5.44
CA ALA A 234 19.62 -12.97 -5.08
C ALA A 234 19.17 -14.16 -4.21
N THR A 235 18.29 -13.91 -3.24
CA THR A 235 17.73 -14.99 -2.39
C THR A 235 16.90 -15.98 -3.20
N VAL A 236 16.04 -15.54 -4.11
CA VAL A 236 15.27 -16.45 -4.98
C VAL A 236 16.19 -17.33 -5.81
N VAL A 237 17.26 -16.76 -6.37
CA VAL A 237 18.26 -17.52 -7.15
C VAL A 237 18.99 -18.54 -6.30
N GLN A 238 19.38 -18.16 -5.08
CA GLN A 238 20.04 -19.04 -4.11
C GLN A 238 19.14 -20.23 -3.75
N VAL A 239 17.88 -19.97 -3.39
CA VAL A 239 16.88 -21.01 -3.05
C VAL A 239 16.63 -21.96 -4.23
N GLN A 240 16.50 -21.45 -5.46
CA GLN A 240 16.36 -22.29 -6.64
C GLN A 240 17.64 -23.10 -6.96
N GLY A 241 18.80 -22.53 -6.64
CA GLY A 241 20.08 -23.25 -6.72
C GLY A 241 20.12 -24.46 -5.79
N TRP A 242 19.59 -24.31 -4.58
CA TRP A 242 19.48 -25.42 -3.62
C TRP A 242 18.56 -26.53 -4.14
N GLY A 243 17.36 -26.20 -4.68
CA GLY A 243 16.45 -27.20 -5.25
C GLY A 243 16.97 -27.93 -6.49
N LYS A 244 17.77 -27.26 -7.33
CA LYS A 244 18.34 -27.85 -8.56
C LYS A 244 19.60 -28.69 -8.34
N SER A 245 20.39 -28.36 -7.31
CA SER A 245 21.62 -29.08 -7.00
C SER A 245 21.39 -30.39 -6.23
N GLN A 246 20.13 -30.78 -5.97
CA GLN A 246 19.76 -31.92 -5.11
C GLN A 246 20.37 -31.87 -3.69
N THR A 247 20.95 -30.77 -3.31
CA THR A 247 21.47 -30.54 -1.95
C THR A 247 20.53 -29.56 -1.24
N GLU A 248 19.57 -30.12 -0.55
CA GLU A 248 18.82 -29.39 0.48
C GLU A 248 19.79 -28.87 1.53
N PRO A 249 19.54 -27.70 2.15
CA PRO A 249 20.45 -27.19 3.16
C PRO A 249 20.53 -28.18 4.33
N GLU A 250 21.72 -28.44 4.82
CA GLU A 250 21.90 -29.17 6.07
C GLU A 250 21.36 -28.34 7.22
N LEU A 251 20.76 -28.98 8.22
CA LEU A 251 20.19 -28.32 9.38
C LEU A 251 21.16 -27.34 10.02
N GLU A 252 22.41 -27.76 10.24
CA GLU A 252 23.42 -26.91 10.89
C GLU A 252 23.71 -25.59 10.16
N ALA A 253 23.53 -25.58 8.81
CA ALA A 253 23.76 -24.40 8.00
C ALA A 253 22.64 -23.36 8.12
N VAL A 254 21.44 -23.77 8.55
CA VAL A 254 20.24 -22.92 8.61
C VAL A 254 19.62 -22.83 9.98
N ARG A 255 20.07 -23.63 10.95
CA ARG A 255 19.47 -23.81 12.27
C ARG A 255 19.19 -22.47 12.98
N GLU A 256 20.14 -21.55 12.96
CA GLU A 256 20.02 -20.24 13.64
C GLU A 256 19.07 -19.26 12.93
N ARG A 257 18.61 -19.61 11.72
CA ARG A 257 17.71 -18.81 10.88
C ARG A 257 16.30 -19.39 10.76
N ILE A 258 16.04 -20.48 11.47
CA ILE A 258 14.70 -21.08 11.53
C ILE A 258 13.83 -20.22 12.44
N MET A 259 12.75 -19.65 11.89
CA MET A 259 11.85 -18.73 12.59
C MET A 259 10.40 -19.19 12.49
N PRO A 260 9.56 -18.96 13.53
CA PRO A 260 8.14 -19.27 13.46
C PRO A 260 7.35 -18.09 12.88
N MET A 261 6.33 -18.38 12.08
CA MET A 261 5.39 -17.40 11.57
C MET A 261 3.96 -17.85 11.81
N LEU A 262 3.09 -16.91 12.22
CA LEU A 262 1.67 -17.16 12.37
C LEU A 262 0.94 -16.98 11.03
N TYR A 263 0.04 -17.92 10.75
CA TYR A 263 -0.87 -17.91 9.60
C TYR A 263 -2.28 -18.34 10.01
N PRO A 264 -3.32 -17.94 9.24
CA PRO A 264 -4.63 -18.56 9.37
C PRO A 264 -4.56 -20.06 9.01
N GLU A 265 -5.18 -20.93 9.80
CA GLU A 265 -5.19 -22.37 9.58
C GLU A 265 -5.78 -22.75 8.21
N GLU A 266 -6.81 -22.02 7.76
CA GLU A 266 -7.41 -22.19 6.43
C GLU A 266 -6.38 -21.96 5.30
N VAL A 267 -5.54 -20.93 5.45
CA VAL A 267 -4.49 -20.61 4.46
C VAL A 267 -3.43 -21.71 4.42
N TRP A 268 -3.10 -22.31 5.56
CA TRP A 268 -2.18 -23.44 5.60
C TRP A 268 -2.73 -24.64 4.82
N HIS A 269 -3.94 -25.06 5.09
CA HIS A 269 -4.55 -26.21 4.41
C HIS A 269 -4.73 -25.97 2.90
N GLU A 270 -5.07 -24.76 2.48
CA GLU A 270 -5.32 -24.44 1.07
C GLU A 270 -4.06 -24.21 0.25
N ARG A 271 -3.06 -23.54 0.83
CA ARG A 271 -1.89 -23.03 0.07
C ARG A 271 -0.58 -23.71 0.44
N PHE A 272 -0.48 -24.28 1.62
CA PHE A 272 0.74 -24.83 2.18
C PHE A 272 0.59 -26.26 2.74
N PRO A 273 -0.14 -27.18 2.08
CA PRO A 273 -0.48 -28.49 2.63
C PRO A 273 0.73 -29.41 2.88
N ASN A 274 1.89 -29.13 2.28
CA ASN A 274 3.13 -29.91 2.43
C ASN A 274 4.20 -29.20 3.28
N PHE A 275 3.80 -28.17 4.02
CA PHE A 275 4.70 -27.44 4.91
C PHE A 275 4.38 -27.74 6.37
N VAL A 276 5.45 -27.87 7.15
CA VAL A 276 5.33 -28.17 8.57
C VAL A 276 4.53 -27.07 9.26
N GLY A 277 3.41 -27.44 9.87
CA GLY A 277 2.54 -26.56 10.60
C GLY A 277 2.14 -27.15 11.95
N MET A 278 2.08 -26.30 12.97
CA MET A 278 1.59 -26.66 14.31
C MET A 278 0.35 -25.81 14.60
N PRO A 279 -0.85 -26.41 14.77
CA PRO A 279 -2.04 -25.68 15.17
C PRO A 279 -1.82 -24.86 16.44
N TRP A 280 -2.35 -23.66 16.45
CA TRP A 280 -2.29 -22.75 17.60
C TRP A 280 -3.70 -22.24 17.93
N VAL A 281 -3.83 -21.31 18.86
CA VAL A 281 -5.12 -20.77 19.32
C VAL A 281 -5.80 -19.86 18.31
N GLY A 282 -7.10 -19.70 18.38
CA GLY A 282 -7.87 -18.71 17.59
C GLY A 282 -7.94 -19.00 16.09
N GLY A 283 -7.77 -20.26 15.65
CA GLY A 283 -7.75 -20.64 14.23
C GLY A 283 -6.46 -20.24 13.52
N LEU A 284 -5.37 -20.09 14.27
CA LEU A 284 -4.04 -19.82 13.76
C LEU A 284 -3.17 -21.09 13.76
N VAL A 285 -2.16 -21.10 12.91
CA VAL A 285 -1.14 -22.13 12.80
C VAL A 285 0.25 -21.48 12.84
N VAL A 286 1.19 -22.14 13.45
CA VAL A 286 2.62 -21.79 13.39
C VAL A 286 3.22 -22.51 12.19
N LEU A 287 3.65 -21.80 11.18
CA LEU A 287 4.51 -22.29 10.09
C LEU A 287 5.97 -21.94 10.40
N TYR A 288 6.89 -22.69 9.82
CA TYR A 288 8.31 -22.49 10.06
C TYR A 288 9.00 -22.05 8.78
N VAL A 289 9.88 -21.07 8.90
CA VAL A 289 10.64 -20.51 7.78
C VAL A 289 12.11 -20.47 8.07
N ILE A 290 12.94 -20.56 7.04
CA ILE A 290 14.34 -20.15 7.09
C ILE A 290 14.37 -18.70 6.67
N ASP A 291 14.80 -17.81 7.57
CA ASP A 291 14.92 -16.38 7.33
C ASP A 291 16.19 -16.05 6.56
N GLU A 292 16.03 -15.45 5.39
CA GLU A 292 17.12 -15.05 4.49
C GLU A 292 17.12 -13.52 4.29
N SER A 293 17.20 -12.79 5.37
CA SER A 293 17.32 -11.33 5.43
C SER A 293 16.27 -10.49 4.68
N LYS A 294 15.71 -10.94 3.55
CA LYS A 294 14.66 -10.25 2.78
C LYS A 294 13.64 -11.19 2.10
N ALA A 295 13.70 -12.47 2.39
CA ALA A 295 12.75 -13.47 1.94
C ALA A 295 12.74 -14.64 2.92
N TYR A 296 11.68 -15.42 2.94
CA TYR A 296 11.66 -16.63 3.74
C TYR A 296 11.44 -17.84 2.86
N TRP A 297 12.03 -18.94 3.29
CA TRP A 297 11.81 -20.23 2.73
C TRP A 297 11.06 -21.10 3.73
N TYR A 298 9.84 -21.52 3.38
CA TYR A 298 9.02 -22.37 4.25
C TYR A 298 9.60 -23.78 4.34
N ILE A 299 9.60 -24.33 5.54
CA ILE A 299 10.10 -25.68 5.82
C ILE A 299 9.03 -26.70 5.48
N ARG A 300 9.37 -27.64 4.60
CA ARG A 300 8.48 -28.71 4.14
C ARG A 300 8.63 -29.94 5.03
N ASP A 301 7.59 -30.81 4.99
CA ASP A 301 7.58 -32.08 5.73
C ASP A 301 8.74 -32.99 5.33
N ASP A 302 9.06 -33.12 4.06
CA ASP A 302 10.16 -33.93 3.55
C ASP A 302 11.54 -33.42 4.01
N LEU A 303 11.68 -32.13 4.24
CA LEU A 303 12.93 -31.52 4.71
C LEU A 303 13.21 -31.88 6.18
N ILE A 304 12.20 -31.83 7.06
CA ILE A 304 12.39 -32.23 8.46
C ILE A 304 12.65 -33.72 8.62
N GLU A 305 12.08 -34.55 7.72
CA GLU A 305 12.43 -35.97 7.64
C GLU A 305 13.90 -36.16 7.30
N THR A 306 14.42 -35.41 6.32
CA THR A 306 15.86 -35.42 5.94
C THR A 306 16.74 -34.96 7.10
N TRP A 307 16.31 -33.99 7.88
CA TRP A 307 17.02 -33.50 9.07
C TRP A 307 16.88 -34.43 10.29
N ASN A 308 16.02 -35.44 10.18
CA ASN A 308 15.65 -36.35 11.29
C ASN A 308 15.16 -35.59 12.54
N LEU A 309 14.32 -34.56 12.29
CA LEU A 309 13.67 -33.75 13.32
C LEU A 309 12.19 -34.09 13.44
N SER A 310 11.65 -34.05 14.66
CA SER A 310 10.22 -33.99 14.89
C SER A 310 9.69 -32.55 14.75
N PRO A 311 8.39 -32.35 14.49
CA PRO A 311 7.77 -31.02 14.51
C PRO A 311 7.96 -30.26 15.83
N ASP A 312 7.96 -30.97 16.97
CA ASP A 312 8.17 -30.38 18.31
C ASP A 312 9.62 -29.87 18.47
N GLU A 313 10.61 -30.62 18.00
CA GLU A 313 12.02 -30.18 18.01
C GLU A 313 12.23 -28.97 17.09
N LEU A 314 11.59 -28.97 15.91
CA LEU A 314 11.61 -27.81 15.01
C LEU A 314 10.98 -26.59 15.68
N HIS A 315 9.85 -26.77 16.37
CA HIS A 315 9.18 -25.69 17.12
C HIS A 315 10.11 -25.12 18.19
N GLN A 316 10.75 -25.99 18.96
CA GLN A 316 11.68 -25.56 20.01
C GLN A 316 12.84 -24.72 19.42
N ILE A 317 13.45 -25.18 18.34
CA ILE A 317 14.53 -24.43 17.63
C ILE A 317 14.00 -23.05 17.21
N ALA A 318 12.82 -23.00 16.61
CA ALA A 318 12.24 -21.75 16.13
C ALA A 318 11.93 -20.77 17.26
N ILE A 319 11.41 -21.23 18.39
CA ILE A 319 11.15 -20.39 19.58
C ILE A 319 12.45 -19.90 20.23
N GLU A 320 13.47 -20.73 20.32
CA GLU A 320 14.78 -20.32 20.81
C GLU A 320 15.38 -19.19 19.95
N ASN A 321 15.30 -19.32 18.62
CA ASN A 321 15.77 -18.30 17.68
C ASN A 321 14.93 -17.03 17.75
N LEU A 322 13.59 -17.15 17.87
CA LEU A 322 12.70 -16.03 18.06
C LEU A 322 13.05 -15.22 19.32
N ASN A 323 13.30 -15.89 20.44
CA ASN A 323 13.69 -15.25 21.69
C ASN A 323 15.03 -14.51 21.52
N ARG A 324 16.02 -15.13 20.87
CA ARG A 324 17.32 -14.51 20.58
C ARG A 324 17.19 -13.29 19.67
N TYR A 325 16.38 -13.39 18.60
CA TYR A 325 16.08 -12.27 17.71
C TYR A 325 15.57 -11.04 18.48
N PHE A 326 14.77 -11.26 19.52
CA PHE A 326 14.21 -10.17 20.33
C PHE A 326 15.13 -9.66 21.42
N GLU A 327 16.11 -10.41 21.84
CA GLU A 327 17.20 -9.92 22.69
C GLU A 327 18.09 -8.95 21.92
N ASP A 328 18.38 -9.28 20.65
CA ASP A 328 19.21 -8.46 19.76
C ASP A 328 18.46 -7.24 19.21
N GLN A 329 17.13 -7.35 19.02
CA GLN A 329 16.27 -6.30 18.49
C GLN A 329 15.05 -6.07 19.41
N PRO A 330 15.25 -5.35 20.54
CA PRO A 330 14.16 -5.07 21.46
C PRO A 330 13.06 -4.24 20.76
N MET A 331 11.82 -4.66 20.95
CA MET A 331 10.67 -3.96 20.38
C MET A 331 10.42 -2.64 21.12
N GLU A 332 10.25 -1.58 20.36
CA GLU A 332 9.70 -0.32 20.85
C GLU A 332 8.18 -0.38 20.79
N PHE A 333 7.53 0.06 21.85
CA PHE A 333 6.07 0.11 21.94
C PHE A 333 5.58 1.54 22.04
N THR A 334 4.43 1.80 21.42
CA THR A 334 3.62 2.96 21.74
C THR A 334 2.57 2.53 22.76
N VAL A 335 2.60 3.14 23.93
CA VAL A 335 1.59 2.92 24.99
C VAL A 335 0.64 4.09 25.00
N ALA A 336 -0.67 3.82 24.88
CA ALA A 336 -1.73 4.80 25.00
C ALA A 336 -2.61 4.49 26.23
N GLY A 337 -3.17 5.52 26.82
CA GLY A 337 -4.03 5.42 28.00
C GLY A 337 -3.43 6.12 29.24
N PRO A 338 -4.24 6.32 30.29
CA PRO A 338 -3.79 6.94 31.55
C PRO A 338 -2.87 5.99 32.35
N GLU A 339 -2.10 6.53 33.30
CA GLU A 339 -1.30 5.72 34.22
C GLU A 339 -2.16 4.80 35.11
N GLU A 340 -3.33 5.29 35.52
CA GLU A 340 -4.36 4.52 36.21
C GLU A 340 -5.57 4.36 35.29
N GLY A 341 -5.79 3.13 34.74
CA GLY A 341 -6.91 2.84 33.85
C GLY A 341 -6.51 1.99 32.62
N PRO A 342 -7.40 1.86 31.64
CA PRO A 342 -7.17 0.99 30.51
C PRO A 342 -5.97 1.45 29.67
N ARG A 343 -5.01 0.55 29.49
CA ARG A 343 -3.81 0.75 28.70
C ARG A 343 -3.87 -0.06 27.42
N LEU A 344 -3.47 0.57 26.34
CA LEU A 344 -3.33 -0.05 25.02
C LEU A 344 -1.87 0.04 24.58
N LEU A 345 -1.38 -1.02 23.97
CA LEU A 345 -0.01 -1.15 23.53
C LEU A 345 0.02 -1.65 22.09
N VAL A 346 0.77 -0.97 21.25
CA VAL A 346 1.00 -1.35 19.85
C VAL A 346 2.49 -1.30 19.50
N PRO A 347 2.98 -2.12 18.55
CA PRO A 347 4.33 -2.00 18.03
C PRO A 347 4.58 -0.61 17.43
N ALA A 348 5.70 0.02 17.75
CA ALA A 348 6.09 1.31 17.17
C ALA A 348 6.59 1.18 15.73
N ARG A 349 7.04 -0.03 15.33
CA ARG A 349 7.52 -0.33 13.97
C ARG A 349 6.92 -1.63 13.47
N GLN A 350 6.72 -1.71 12.16
CA GLN A 350 6.34 -2.96 11.50
C GLN A 350 7.54 -3.90 11.44
N ASP A 351 7.30 -5.17 11.81
CA ASP A 351 8.26 -6.26 11.76
C ASP A 351 7.49 -7.54 11.41
N ALA A 352 8.04 -8.35 10.53
CA ALA A 352 7.42 -9.60 10.06
C ALA A 352 7.13 -10.61 11.19
N TYR A 353 7.81 -10.47 12.33
CA TYR A 353 7.67 -11.35 13.50
C TYR A 353 6.89 -10.70 14.65
N ASN A 354 6.28 -9.53 14.44
CA ASN A 354 5.59 -8.83 15.52
C ASN A 354 4.54 -9.71 16.21
N THR A 355 3.70 -10.40 15.46
CA THR A 355 2.67 -11.30 16.04
C THR A 355 3.26 -12.64 16.50
N SER A 356 4.31 -13.14 15.86
CA SER A 356 4.99 -14.37 16.28
C SER A 356 5.59 -14.27 17.69
N ARG A 357 5.85 -13.04 18.20
CA ARG A 357 6.25 -12.81 19.60
C ARG A 357 5.28 -13.36 20.61
N LEU A 358 3.99 -13.45 20.24
CA LEU A 358 2.95 -14.05 21.08
C LEU A 358 3.15 -15.57 21.34
N LEU A 359 4.08 -16.21 20.64
CA LEU A 359 4.50 -17.57 20.91
C LEU A 359 5.50 -17.66 22.07
N SER A 360 6.04 -16.53 22.54
CA SER A 360 7.07 -16.47 23.60
C SER A 360 6.47 -16.12 24.96
N GLU A 361 6.64 -16.99 25.94
CA GLU A 361 6.19 -16.75 27.32
C GLU A 361 6.90 -15.55 27.95
N SER A 362 8.20 -15.38 27.70
CA SER A 362 8.97 -14.23 28.19
C SER A 362 8.44 -12.90 27.66
N PHE A 363 7.82 -12.92 26.50
CA PHE A 363 7.15 -11.75 25.94
C PHE A 363 5.81 -11.46 26.64
N HIS A 364 5.04 -12.47 26.99
CA HIS A 364 3.82 -12.32 27.79
C HIS A 364 4.11 -11.68 29.14
N GLU A 365 5.19 -12.10 29.82
CA GLU A 365 5.61 -11.51 31.09
C GLU A 365 5.91 -10.02 30.98
N LYS A 366 6.63 -9.63 29.92
CA LYS A 366 6.91 -8.21 29.65
C LYS A 366 5.63 -7.41 29.44
N LEU A 367 4.68 -7.93 28.66
CA LEU A 367 3.37 -7.26 28.43
C LEU A 367 2.54 -7.17 29.71
N ARG A 368 2.51 -8.22 30.54
CA ARG A 368 1.83 -8.20 31.85
C ARG A 368 2.37 -7.10 32.75
N GLY A 369 3.71 -6.89 32.75
CA GLY A 369 4.34 -5.82 33.52
C GLY A 369 3.88 -4.41 33.12
N VAL A 370 3.49 -4.20 31.85
CA VAL A 370 2.99 -2.92 31.34
C VAL A 370 1.47 -2.79 31.48
N LEU A 371 0.75 -3.87 31.21
CA LEU A 371 -0.73 -3.88 31.16
C LEU A 371 -1.40 -4.23 32.48
N GLY A 372 -0.63 -4.65 33.50
CA GLY A 372 -1.12 -4.83 34.87
C GLY A 372 -1.73 -6.20 35.15
N GLY A 373 -1.46 -7.24 34.34
CA GLY A 373 -1.97 -8.59 34.57
C GLY A 373 -2.39 -9.30 33.29
N GLU A 374 -3.50 -10.00 33.31
CA GLU A 374 -4.07 -10.62 32.12
C GLU A 374 -4.54 -9.56 31.13
N PHE A 375 -4.41 -9.83 29.83
CA PHE A 375 -4.71 -8.86 28.79
C PHE A 375 -5.29 -9.51 27.53
N ALA A 376 -6.04 -8.75 26.74
CA ALA A 376 -6.51 -9.18 25.44
C ALA A 376 -5.57 -8.71 24.33
N VAL A 377 -5.45 -9.50 23.26
CA VAL A 377 -4.62 -9.18 22.08
C VAL A 377 -5.42 -9.39 20.81
N GLY A 378 -5.45 -8.37 19.94
CA GLY A 378 -5.89 -8.49 18.56
C GLY A 378 -4.72 -8.64 17.61
N THR A 379 -4.83 -9.55 16.64
CA THR A 379 -3.82 -9.84 15.63
C THR A 379 -4.40 -9.68 14.21
N PRO A 380 -4.81 -8.46 13.81
CA PRO A 380 -5.44 -8.26 12.50
C PRO A 380 -4.51 -8.58 11.33
N SER A 381 -3.19 -8.46 11.53
CA SER A 381 -2.17 -8.66 10.53
C SER A 381 -0.94 -9.35 11.13
N ARG A 382 -0.15 -10.04 10.30
CA ARG A 382 1.11 -10.69 10.70
C ARG A 382 2.11 -9.70 11.30
N ASP A 383 2.16 -8.51 10.75
CA ASP A 383 3.18 -7.50 11.07
C ASP A 383 2.72 -6.54 12.17
N PHE A 384 1.49 -6.71 12.68
CA PHE A 384 0.87 -5.82 13.65
C PHE A 384 -0.04 -6.55 14.63
N PHE A 385 0.05 -6.16 15.90
CA PHE A 385 -0.91 -6.55 16.94
C PHE A 385 -1.26 -5.36 17.83
N VAL A 386 -2.34 -5.49 18.55
CA VAL A 386 -2.74 -4.56 19.62
C VAL A 386 -3.01 -5.34 20.89
N ALA A 387 -2.32 -4.97 21.98
CA ALA A 387 -2.57 -5.53 23.30
C ALA A 387 -3.28 -4.51 24.19
N ILE A 388 -4.26 -4.96 24.99
CA ILE A 388 -5.07 -4.08 25.83
C ILE A 388 -5.34 -4.72 27.19
N SER A 389 -5.23 -3.92 28.28
CA SER A 389 -5.61 -4.35 29.61
C SER A 389 -7.14 -4.62 29.70
N LEU A 390 -7.55 -5.49 30.61
CA LEU A 390 -8.97 -5.86 30.81
C LEU A 390 -9.71 -4.90 31.76
N ASP A 391 -9.11 -3.77 32.13
CA ASP A 391 -9.69 -2.81 33.10
C ASP A 391 -11.01 -2.17 32.64
N SER A 392 -11.30 -2.20 31.34
CA SER A 392 -12.52 -1.62 30.76
C SER A 392 -13.05 -2.48 29.63
N LEU A 393 -14.15 -3.17 29.87
CA LEU A 393 -14.84 -3.98 28.85
C LEU A 393 -15.31 -3.16 27.65
N GLU A 394 -15.69 -1.91 27.87
CA GLU A 394 -16.09 -0.98 26.78
C GLU A 394 -14.93 -0.71 25.85
N THR A 395 -13.74 -0.47 26.43
CA THR A 395 -12.53 -0.21 25.65
C THR A 395 -12.08 -1.46 24.91
N VAL A 396 -12.15 -2.65 25.53
CA VAL A 396 -11.85 -3.92 24.86
C VAL A 396 -12.79 -4.15 23.68
N GLU A 397 -14.09 -3.90 23.84
CA GLU A 397 -15.07 -4.05 22.76
C GLU A 397 -14.84 -3.05 21.60
N HIS A 398 -14.41 -1.83 21.92
CA HIS A 398 -14.03 -0.86 20.91
C HIS A 398 -12.80 -1.31 20.10
N VAL A 399 -11.77 -1.84 20.77
CA VAL A 399 -10.56 -2.39 20.13
C VAL A 399 -10.93 -3.64 19.31
N ARG A 400 -11.81 -4.50 19.80
CA ARG A 400 -12.27 -5.69 19.06
C ARG A 400 -12.87 -5.32 17.70
N LYS A 401 -13.76 -4.32 17.67
CA LYS A 401 -14.34 -3.81 16.41
C LYS A 401 -13.28 -3.26 15.49
N LYS A 402 -12.31 -2.54 16.03
CA LYS A 402 -11.20 -2.01 15.24
C LYS A 402 -10.33 -3.11 14.65
N VAL A 403 -10.09 -4.20 15.39
CA VAL A 403 -9.36 -5.38 14.90
C VAL A 403 -10.10 -6.08 13.75
N GLU A 404 -11.44 -6.17 13.82
CA GLU A 404 -12.27 -6.70 12.73
C GLU A 404 -12.14 -5.84 11.46
N ASP A 405 -12.19 -4.52 11.59
CA ASP A 405 -12.03 -3.58 10.47
C ASP A 405 -10.62 -3.65 9.88
N ASP A 406 -9.59 -3.67 10.73
CA ASP A 406 -8.19 -3.72 10.31
C ASP A 406 -7.86 -5.05 9.62
N PHE A 407 -8.40 -6.17 10.09
CA PHE A 407 -8.26 -7.48 9.44
C PHE A 407 -8.71 -7.47 7.97
N GLN A 408 -9.74 -6.72 7.64
CA GLN A 408 -10.24 -6.60 6.26
C GLN A 408 -9.38 -5.71 5.38
N ASN A 409 -8.62 -4.78 5.98
CA ASN A 409 -7.96 -3.70 5.25
C ASN A 409 -6.42 -3.77 5.29
N MET A 410 -5.84 -4.54 6.20
CA MET A 410 -4.38 -4.66 6.34
C MET A 410 -3.81 -5.75 5.44
N ASP A 411 -2.52 -5.63 5.14
CA ASP A 411 -1.79 -6.69 4.46
C ASP A 411 -1.52 -7.87 5.38
N HIS A 412 -1.38 -9.06 4.78
CA HIS A 412 -1.13 -10.30 5.52
C HIS A 412 -2.11 -10.51 6.68
N PRO A 413 -3.44 -10.50 6.41
CA PRO A 413 -4.44 -10.65 7.46
C PRO A 413 -4.27 -11.97 8.19
N LEU A 414 -4.37 -11.94 9.53
CA LEU A 414 -4.23 -13.11 10.39
C LEU A 414 -5.55 -13.53 11.02
N SER A 415 -6.10 -12.71 11.91
CA SER A 415 -7.33 -13.05 12.63
C SER A 415 -8.15 -11.80 12.96
N ALA A 416 -9.47 -11.90 12.74
CA ALA A 416 -10.44 -10.93 13.25
C ALA A 416 -10.79 -11.18 14.74
N ARG A 417 -10.33 -12.31 15.31
CA ARG A 417 -10.62 -12.71 16.70
C ARG A 417 -9.61 -12.10 17.64
N MET A 418 -10.06 -11.83 18.86
CA MET A 418 -9.18 -11.46 19.96
C MET A 418 -8.68 -12.70 20.67
N LEU A 419 -7.47 -12.63 21.21
CA LEU A 419 -6.87 -13.64 22.07
C LEU A 419 -6.82 -13.10 23.50
N LEU A 420 -6.92 -14.00 24.49
CA LEU A 420 -6.73 -13.73 25.91
C LEU A 420 -5.39 -14.34 26.34
N VAL A 421 -4.53 -13.52 26.92
CA VAL A 421 -3.26 -13.97 27.49
C VAL A 421 -3.36 -13.97 29.02
N THR A 422 -3.33 -15.15 29.60
CA THR A 422 -3.41 -15.39 31.02
C THR A 422 -2.07 -15.91 31.57
N HIS A 423 -1.99 -16.21 32.85
CA HIS A 423 -0.82 -16.88 33.45
C HIS A 423 -0.68 -18.33 32.97
N ASP A 424 -1.77 -18.97 32.56
CA ASP A 424 -1.79 -20.37 32.13
C ASP A 424 -1.53 -20.53 30.61
N GLY A 425 -1.44 -19.42 29.86
CA GLY A 425 -1.17 -19.42 28.42
C GLY A 425 -2.07 -18.49 27.62
N VAL A 426 -2.26 -18.82 26.35
CA VAL A 426 -3.06 -18.04 25.40
C VAL A 426 -4.32 -18.83 25.02
N ALA A 427 -5.47 -18.17 25.05
CA ALA A 427 -6.77 -18.72 24.64
C ALA A 427 -7.50 -17.74 23.70
N GLU A 428 -8.60 -18.16 23.09
CA GLU A 428 -9.49 -17.24 22.39
C GLU A 428 -10.26 -16.37 23.41
N TYR A 429 -10.31 -15.06 23.20
CA TYR A 429 -11.08 -14.15 24.05
C TYR A 429 -12.57 -14.26 23.73
N VAL A 430 -13.37 -14.71 24.72
CA VAL A 430 -14.83 -14.80 24.63
C VAL A 430 -15.44 -13.67 25.47
N PRO A 431 -16.16 -12.71 24.85
CA PRO A 431 -16.80 -11.61 25.61
C PRO A 431 -17.81 -12.16 26.63
N GLY A 432 -17.62 -11.87 27.92
CA GLY A 432 -18.56 -12.17 28.98
C GLY A 432 -18.34 -13.51 29.72
N GLU A 433 -17.25 -14.22 29.51
CA GLU A 433 -16.71 -15.27 30.34
C GLU A 433 -15.68 -14.78 31.34
#